data_b3be02092b20a4baa9b0fee14739c73c
#
_entry.id   b3be02092b20a4baa9b0fee14739c73c
#
_cell.length_a   1.000
_cell.length_b   1.000
_cell.length_c   1.000
_cell.angle_alpha   90.00
_cell.angle_beta   90.00
_cell.angle_gamma   90.00
#
_symmetry.space_group_name_H-M   'P 1'
#
loop_
_entity.id
_entity.type
_entity.pdbx_description
1 polymer ?
#
loop_
_entity_poly.entity_id
_entity_poly.type
_entity_poly.pdbx_seq_one_letter_code
_entity_poly.pdbx_strand_id
1 'polypeptide(L)'
;MQTTFKHFAVGAALLLSAMPFAARSQDVAENLKGTGEVVITSGGGTWEDAQKKAFFDPFTRDTGIKVVLVPEDHAKLLASIKLGQPEADITGISGGALMGWVDKGAVEEIDYSFFAKDTLTGMPEQMKNKYGVGALLSSTVVAFNTNKYPASGKQPKNWVDFYNVNDFLGKRTLPKCEKILDGGLIEGALMGDGVSPDKLYPLDLDRAFKKLEDFKPNVGRWWVAGADAPQSLISGEVDIAAAYNGRIFKAKQEGAPLELSWDQSLLQLDYWLVMKGSPNKENAAKFLAYISQAKPQADFAEAISYGPINNDAYKLLPREMVGILPGSPELVKKQIFQNYSWWSEKAADGRTNWDAALERCVTMLSQ
;
A
#
# COMPACT_ATOMS: atom_id res chain seq x y z
N MET A 1 -61.99 52.34 26.80
CA MET A 1 -61.98 50.99 27.33
C MET A 1 -61.00 50.20 26.46
N GLN A 2 -59.74 50.08 26.95
CA GLN A 2 -58.69 49.31 26.27
C GLN A 2 -58.39 48.11 27.12
N THR A 3 -58.57 46.92 26.57
CA THR A 3 -58.26 45.63 27.20
C THR A 3 -56.98 45.06 26.58
N THR A 4 -55.94 45.03 27.38
CA THR A 4 -54.62 44.48 27.02
C THR A 4 -54.60 42.95 27.28
N PHE A 5 -54.34 42.15 26.25
CA PHE A 5 -54.07 40.74 26.38
C PHE A 5 -52.55 40.51 26.54
N LYS A 6 -52.12 39.91 27.64
CA LYS A 6 -50.78 39.41 27.88
C LYS A 6 -50.65 37.98 27.36
N HIS A 7 -49.77 37.78 26.44
CA HIS A 7 -49.38 36.40 26.01
C HIS A 7 -48.22 35.94 26.86
N PHE A 8 -48.38 34.83 27.56
CA PHE A 8 -47.33 34.07 28.19
C PHE A 8 -46.79 33.06 27.16
N ALA A 9 -45.53 33.20 26.78
CA ALA A 9 -44.81 32.19 26.01
C ALA A 9 -44.06 31.26 26.98
N VAL A 10 -44.47 30.00 27.04
CA VAL A 10 -43.71 28.97 27.78
C VAL A 10 -42.67 28.36 26.81
N GLY A 11 -41.44 28.69 27.04
CA GLY A 11 -40.31 28.10 26.31
C GLY A 11 -39.96 26.73 26.92
N ALA A 12 -40.21 25.65 26.21
CA ALA A 12 -39.72 24.32 26.56
C ALA A 12 -38.27 24.19 26.05
N ALA A 13 -37.31 24.21 26.98
CA ALA A 13 -35.90 23.92 26.67
C ALA A 13 -35.74 22.38 26.56
N LEU A 14 -35.54 21.85 25.35
CA LEU A 14 -35.09 20.50 25.11
C LEU A 14 -33.61 20.38 25.44
N LEU A 15 -33.32 19.80 26.59
CA LEU A 15 -31.97 19.33 26.93
C LEU A 15 -31.66 18.06 26.11
N LEU A 16 -30.96 18.21 24.99
CA LEU A 16 -30.30 17.09 24.32
C LEU A 16 -29.13 16.64 25.21
N SER A 17 -29.33 15.56 25.95
CA SER A 17 -28.26 14.83 26.60
C SER A 17 -27.40 14.14 25.54
N ALA A 18 -26.22 14.69 25.26
CA ALA A 18 -25.19 14.03 24.51
C ALA A 18 -24.70 12.82 25.34
N MET A 19 -25.19 11.62 25.02
CA MET A 19 -24.58 10.39 25.52
C MET A 19 -23.16 10.26 24.94
N PRO A 20 -22.13 10.07 25.75
CA PRO A 20 -20.82 9.77 25.21
C PRO A 20 -20.92 8.42 24.48
N PHE A 21 -20.54 8.40 23.21
CA PHE A 21 -20.33 7.17 22.45
C PHE A 21 -19.14 6.46 23.12
N ALA A 22 -19.41 5.59 24.08
CA ALA A 22 -18.43 4.66 24.59
C ALA A 22 -18.06 3.73 23.44
N ALA A 23 -16.87 3.92 22.86
CA ALA A 23 -16.30 2.98 21.95
C ALA A 23 -16.28 1.62 22.67
N ARG A 24 -17.12 0.69 22.22
CA ARG A 24 -17.13 -0.68 22.75
C ARG A 24 -15.74 -1.27 22.46
N SER A 25 -14.98 -1.59 23.51
CA SER A 25 -13.79 -2.41 23.35
C SER A 25 -14.22 -3.72 22.70
N GLN A 26 -13.53 -4.12 21.65
CA GLN A 26 -13.69 -5.44 21.06
C GLN A 26 -13.22 -6.44 22.15
N ASP A 27 -13.96 -7.51 22.41
CA ASP A 27 -13.47 -8.60 23.26
C ASP A 27 -12.27 -9.23 22.58
N VAL A 28 -11.08 -8.80 23.00
CA VAL A 28 -9.81 -9.33 22.49
C VAL A 28 -9.53 -10.66 23.15
N ALA A 29 -9.11 -11.63 22.34
CA ALA A 29 -8.73 -12.95 22.82
C ALA A 29 -7.63 -12.82 23.91
N GLU A 30 -7.78 -13.57 25.01
CA GLU A 30 -6.86 -13.51 26.16
C GLU A 30 -5.39 -13.74 25.79
N ASN A 31 -5.11 -14.57 24.76
CA ASN A 31 -3.74 -14.81 24.29
C ASN A 31 -3.08 -13.59 23.63
N LEU A 32 -3.83 -12.54 23.31
CA LEU A 32 -3.28 -11.28 22.78
C LEU A 32 -3.01 -10.25 23.86
N LYS A 33 -3.54 -10.42 25.07
CA LYS A 33 -3.27 -9.52 26.20
C LYS A 33 -1.83 -9.66 26.69
N GLY A 34 -1.28 -8.57 27.22
CA GLY A 34 0.08 -8.54 27.71
C GLY A 34 0.46 -7.23 28.38
N THR A 35 1.73 -7.10 28.68
CA THR A 35 2.34 -5.90 29.27
C THR A 35 3.62 -5.54 28.52
N GLY A 36 4.20 -4.39 28.84
CA GLY A 36 5.41 -3.91 28.18
C GLY A 36 5.09 -3.18 26.87
N GLU A 37 5.94 -3.35 25.87
CA GLU A 37 5.84 -2.57 24.63
C GLU A 37 6.20 -3.41 23.39
N VAL A 38 5.90 -2.84 22.22
CA VAL A 38 6.42 -3.23 20.92
C VAL A 38 6.88 -1.97 20.20
N VAL A 39 8.12 -1.99 19.70
CA VAL A 39 8.75 -0.87 19.00
C VAL A 39 8.61 -1.05 17.48
N ILE A 40 8.02 -0.08 16.79
CA ILE A 40 7.68 -0.18 15.36
C ILE A 40 8.28 1.01 14.61
N THR A 41 8.91 0.76 13.46
CA THR A 41 9.36 1.85 12.58
C THR A 41 8.16 2.50 11.90
N SER A 42 8.21 3.83 11.72
CA SER A 42 7.15 4.59 11.04
C SER A 42 7.72 5.66 10.12
N GLY A 43 7.11 5.77 8.93
CA GLY A 43 7.42 6.83 7.95
C GLY A 43 6.75 8.17 8.23
N GLY A 44 5.98 8.30 9.33
CA GLY A 44 5.32 9.55 9.74
C GLY A 44 4.15 10.00 8.87
N GLY A 45 3.62 11.19 9.18
CA GLY A 45 2.57 11.87 8.42
C GLY A 45 1.25 11.11 8.36
N THR A 46 0.46 11.34 7.31
CA THR A 46 -0.88 10.72 7.14
C THR A 46 -0.86 9.19 7.15
N TRP A 47 0.27 8.58 6.81
CA TRP A 47 0.48 7.15 6.89
C TRP A 47 0.48 6.67 8.35
N GLU A 48 1.26 7.32 9.20
CA GLU A 48 1.32 7.03 10.63
C GLU A 48 -0.01 7.32 11.31
N ASP A 49 -0.69 8.41 10.95
CA ASP A 49 -2.00 8.77 11.51
C ASP A 49 -3.05 7.69 11.22
N ALA A 50 -3.05 7.13 10.00
CA ALA A 50 -3.93 6.03 9.63
C ALA A 50 -3.63 4.77 10.44
N GLN A 51 -2.36 4.43 10.61
CA GLN A 51 -1.92 3.28 11.41
C GLN A 51 -2.23 3.46 12.91
N LYS A 52 -2.02 4.66 13.45
CA LYS A 52 -2.40 4.98 14.84
C LYS A 52 -3.88 4.73 15.06
N LYS A 53 -4.72 5.27 14.20
CA LYS A 53 -6.16 5.17 14.30
C LYS A 53 -6.67 3.72 14.19
N ALA A 54 -6.13 2.95 13.24
CA ALA A 54 -6.65 1.62 12.91
C ALA A 54 -5.96 0.49 13.68
N PHE A 55 -4.69 0.66 14.03
CA PHE A 55 -3.86 -0.41 14.58
C PHE A 55 -3.31 -0.08 15.97
N PHE A 56 -2.54 1.01 16.12
CA PHE A 56 -1.69 1.20 17.29
C PHE A 56 -2.48 1.55 18.55
N ASP A 57 -3.37 2.55 18.46
CA ASP A 57 -4.19 2.98 19.60
C ASP A 57 -5.20 1.89 20.01
N PRO A 58 -5.94 1.25 19.06
CA PRO A 58 -6.80 0.12 19.39
C PRO A 58 -6.04 -1.07 19.99
N PHE A 59 -4.89 -1.46 19.45
CA PHE A 59 -4.08 -2.54 20.01
C PHE A 59 -3.67 -2.25 21.45
N THR A 60 -3.11 -1.07 21.71
CA THR A 60 -2.69 -0.67 23.06
C THR A 60 -3.87 -0.68 24.04
N ARG A 61 -5.01 -0.12 23.65
CA ARG A 61 -6.22 -0.09 24.48
C ARG A 61 -6.75 -1.47 24.82
N ASP A 62 -6.76 -2.37 23.84
CA ASP A 62 -7.45 -3.66 23.93
C ASP A 62 -6.55 -4.75 24.55
N THR A 63 -5.23 -4.67 24.37
CA THR A 63 -4.27 -5.68 24.83
C THR A 63 -3.48 -5.27 26.08
N GLY A 64 -3.32 -3.97 26.34
CA GLY A 64 -2.46 -3.42 27.40
C GLY A 64 -0.98 -3.28 27.01
N ILE A 65 -0.57 -3.71 25.80
CA ILE A 65 0.79 -3.59 25.27
C ILE A 65 0.95 -2.23 24.60
N LYS A 66 1.98 -1.46 24.98
CA LYS A 66 2.26 -0.15 24.36
C LYS A 66 2.87 -0.29 22.98
N VAL A 67 2.44 0.54 22.04
CA VAL A 67 3.15 0.76 20.77
C VAL A 67 4.08 1.96 20.93
N VAL A 68 5.36 1.77 20.62
CA VAL A 68 6.40 2.82 20.59
C VAL A 68 6.84 2.99 19.14
N LEU A 69 6.82 4.23 18.62
CA LEU A 69 7.21 4.50 17.24
C LEU A 69 8.61 5.09 17.20
N VAL A 70 9.41 4.63 16.24
CA VAL A 70 10.72 5.17 15.90
C VAL A 70 10.75 5.52 14.40
N PRO A 71 11.55 6.51 13.97
CA PRO A 71 11.67 6.85 12.55
C PRO A 71 12.12 5.67 11.71
N GLU A 72 11.52 5.53 10.52
CA GLU A 72 11.91 4.50 9.56
C GLU A 72 13.27 4.84 8.93
N ASP A 73 14.28 4.03 9.25
CA ASP A 73 15.59 4.02 8.64
C ASP A 73 16.08 2.57 8.52
N HIS A 74 15.84 1.96 7.38
CA HIS A 74 16.19 0.55 7.16
C HIS A 74 17.69 0.28 7.22
N ALA A 75 18.54 1.23 6.84
CA ALA A 75 20.00 1.06 6.89
C ALA A 75 20.48 1.03 8.35
N LYS A 76 20.00 1.94 9.17
CA LYS A 76 20.29 2.01 10.60
C LYS A 76 19.74 0.79 11.34
N LEU A 77 18.50 0.38 11.03
CA LEU A 77 17.88 -0.83 11.61
C LEU A 77 18.69 -2.09 11.28
N LEU A 78 19.14 -2.28 10.04
CA LEU A 78 20.01 -3.40 9.67
C LEU A 78 21.37 -3.36 10.39
N ALA A 79 21.92 -2.19 10.61
CA ALA A 79 23.17 -2.03 11.37
C ALA A 79 22.97 -2.42 12.86
N SER A 80 21.87 -1.99 13.50
CA SER A 80 21.54 -2.31 14.88
C SER A 80 21.29 -3.81 15.08
N ILE A 81 20.64 -4.48 14.12
CA ILE A 81 20.44 -5.94 14.13
C ILE A 81 21.79 -6.68 14.11
N LYS A 82 22.73 -6.26 13.25
CA LYS A 82 24.07 -6.85 13.18
C LYS A 82 24.85 -6.73 14.50
N LEU A 83 24.56 -5.70 15.30
CA LEU A 83 25.13 -5.50 16.63
C LEU A 83 24.40 -6.31 17.71
N GLY A 84 23.35 -7.06 17.37
CA GLY A 84 22.52 -7.82 18.31
C GLY A 84 21.58 -6.96 19.17
N GLN A 85 21.35 -5.72 18.81
CA GLN A 85 20.52 -4.77 19.55
C GLN A 85 19.59 -4.02 18.55
N PRO A 86 18.58 -4.69 17.99
CA PRO A 86 17.65 -4.06 17.06
C PRO A 86 16.95 -2.86 17.73
N GLU A 87 16.95 -1.71 17.04
CA GLU A 87 16.30 -0.50 17.55
C GLU A 87 14.77 -0.51 17.40
N ALA A 88 14.24 -1.48 16.67
CA ALA A 88 12.79 -1.74 16.55
C ALA A 88 12.53 -3.25 16.54
N ASP A 89 11.32 -3.62 16.95
CA ASP A 89 10.83 -5.00 16.91
C ASP A 89 10.18 -5.36 15.59
N ILE A 90 9.52 -4.36 14.97
CA ILE A 90 8.77 -4.52 13.73
C ILE A 90 9.15 -3.41 12.75
N THR A 91 9.25 -3.77 11.47
CA THR A 91 9.31 -2.80 10.35
C THR A 91 8.40 -3.23 9.21
N GLY A 92 7.87 -2.24 8.47
CA GLY A 92 7.17 -2.45 7.21
C GLY A 92 8.15 -2.42 6.03
N ILE A 93 7.93 -3.26 5.03
CA ILE A 93 8.73 -3.26 3.79
C ILE A 93 7.84 -3.54 2.58
N SER A 94 8.29 -3.14 1.38
CA SER A 94 7.68 -3.64 0.14
C SER A 94 7.94 -5.13 -0.05
N GLY A 95 7.00 -5.84 -0.68
CA GLY A 95 7.07 -7.30 -0.85
C GLY A 95 8.33 -7.77 -1.57
N GLY A 96 8.82 -6.99 -2.52
CA GLY A 96 10.05 -7.30 -3.25
C GLY A 96 11.32 -7.26 -2.41
N ALA A 97 11.31 -6.54 -1.28
CA ALA A 97 12.47 -6.46 -0.40
C ALA A 97 12.58 -7.65 0.57
N LEU A 98 11.51 -8.44 0.78
CA LEU A 98 11.44 -9.48 1.80
C LEU A 98 12.64 -10.44 1.77
N MET A 99 12.94 -11.02 0.63
CA MET A 99 14.02 -12.00 0.52
C MET A 99 15.39 -11.39 0.79
N GLY A 100 15.60 -10.12 0.44
CA GLY A 100 16.83 -9.40 0.77
C GLY A 100 17.04 -9.21 2.28
N TRP A 101 15.97 -9.10 3.07
CA TRP A 101 16.04 -9.07 4.54
C TRP A 101 16.30 -10.46 5.12
N VAL A 102 15.66 -11.50 4.55
CA VAL A 102 15.89 -12.90 4.93
C VAL A 102 17.35 -13.32 4.67
N ASP A 103 17.89 -13.01 3.50
CA ASP A 103 19.28 -13.33 3.13
C ASP A 103 20.32 -12.66 4.04
N LYS A 104 20.00 -11.49 4.57
CA LYS A 104 20.83 -10.79 5.56
C LYS A 104 20.72 -11.37 6.96
N GLY A 105 19.84 -12.37 7.19
CA GLY A 105 19.57 -12.92 8.51
C GLY A 105 18.94 -11.91 9.48
N ALA A 106 18.23 -10.90 8.96
CA ALA A 106 17.76 -9.76 9.71
C ALA A 106 16.35 -9.93 10.32
N VAL A 107 15.68 -11.06 10.04
CA VAL A 107 14.28 -11.29 10.42
C VAL A 107 14.10 -12.58 11.20
N GLU A 108 13.11 -12.60 12.07
CA GLU A 108 12.60 -13.81 12.73
C GLU A 108 11.53 -14.51 11.88
N GLU A 109 11.30 -15.79 12.14
CA GLU A 109 10.11 -16.47 11.63
C GLU A 109 8.88 -15.96 12.38
N ILE A 110 7.76 -15.81 11.64
CA ILE A 110 6.50 -15.35 12.21
C ILE A 110 5.88 -16.45 13.06
N ASP A 111 5.52 -16.11 14.30
CA ASP A 111 4.77 -16.99 15.18
C ASP A 111 3.26 -16.86 14.92
N TYR A 112 2.75 -17.72 14.04
CA TYR A 112 1.33 -17.77 13.72
C TYR A 112 0.44 -18.40 14.81
N SER A 113 0.99 -18.88 15.92
CA SER A 113 0.21 -19.49 17.01
C SER A 113 -0.71 -18.49 17.73
N PHE A 114 -0.38 -17.19 17.65
CA PHE A 114 -1.21 -16.11 18.20
C PHE A 114 -2.40 -15.74 17.33
N PHE A 115 -2.40 -16.14 16.05
CA PHE A 115 -3.45 -15.76 15.10
C PHE A 115 -4.70 -16.63 15.28
N ALA A 116 -5.86 -16.01 15.36
CA ALA A 116 -7.12 -16.72 15.41
C ALA A 116 -7.36 -17.49 14.08
N LYS A 117 -8.05 -18.62 14.16
CA LYS A 117 -8.30 -19.48 13.02
C LYS A 117 -9.08 -18.78 11.89
N ASP A 118 -10.06 -17.97 12.24
CA ASP A 118 -10.84 -17.17 11.29
C ASP A 118 -9.97 -16.11 10.60
N THR A 119 -9.09 -15.43 11.35
CA THR A 119 -8.11 -14.51 10.79
C THR A 119 -7.23 -15.20 9.74
N LEU A 120 -6.65 -16.37 10.06
CA LEU A 120 -5.82 -17.13 9.12
C LEU A 120 -6.61 -17.62 7.90
N THR A 121 -7.89 -17.96 8.08
CA THR A 121 -8.77 -18.39 6.98
C THR A 121 -9.13 -17.21 6.07
N GLY A 122 -9.34 -16.02 6.64
CA GLY A 122 -9.63 -14.79 5.89
C GLY A 122 -8.44 -14.26 5.09
N MET A 123 -7.22 -14.61 5.49
CA MET A 123 -5.98 -14.19 4.80
C MET A 123 -5.64 -15.14 3.65
N PRO A 124 -5.52 -14.67 2.39
CA PRO A 124 -4.94 -15.43 1.29
C PRO A 124 -3.53 -15.94 1.61
N GLU A 125 -3.10 -17.01 0.94
CA GLU A 125 -1.81 -17.65 1.25
C GLU A 125 -0.62 -16.71 1.06
N GLN A 126 -0.68 -15.83 0.06
CA GLN A 126 0.37 -14.85 -0.21
C GLN A 126 0.60 -13.87 0.96
N MET A 127 -0.42 -13.67 1.81
CA MET A 127 -0.35 -12.78 2.99
C MET A 127 0.32 -13.44 4.20
N LYS A 128 0.55 -14.77 4.14
CA LYS A 128 1.09 -15.59 5.23
C LYS A 128 2.45 -16.14 4.82
N ASN A 129 3.48 -15.29 4.85
CA ASN A 129 4.84 -15.74 4.57
C ASN A 129 5.52 -16.21 5.87
N LYS A 130 6.48 -17.14 5.75
CA LYS A 130 7.26 -17.63 6.90
C LYS A 130 7.97 -16.50 7.67
N TYR A 131 8.40 -15.45 6.97
CA TYR A 131 9.21 -14.35 7.49
C TYR A 131 8.52 -13.00 7.49
N GLY A 132 7.25 -12.94 7.09
CA GLY A 132 6.50 -11.69 7.05
C GLY A 132 5.00 -11.90 6.98
N VAL A 133 4.27 -11.02 7.63
CA VAL A 133 2.81 -10.96 7.54
C VAL A 133 2.43 -9.85 6.56
N GLY A 134 1.50 -10.09 5.65
CA GLY A 134 0.98 -9.06 4.78
C GLY A 134 0.57 -7.81 5.57
N ALA A 135 0.96 -6.65 5.07
CA ALA A 135 0.65 -5.36 5.69
C ALA A 135 -0.55 -4.69 5.01
N LEU A 136 -0.51 -4.62 3.70
CA LEU A 136 -1.53 -4.02 2.85
C LEU A 136 -1.37 -4.46 1.40
N LEU A 137 -2.42 -4.22 0.61
CA LEU A 137 -2.37 -4.27 -0.85
C LEU A 137 -2.39 -2.86 -1.44
N SER A 138 -1.51 -2.61 -2.37
CA SER A 138 -1.48 -1.43 -3.22
C SER A 138 -1.49 -1.82 -4.69
N SER A 139 -1.68 -0.84 -5.58
CA SER A 139 -1.56 -1.10 -7.02
C SER A 139 -0.90 0.05 -7.74
N THR A 140 -0.03 -0.29 -8.68
CA THR A 140 0.40 0.66 -9.71
C THR A 140 -0.60 0.61 -10.85
N VAL A 141 -1.18 1.76 -11.13
CA VAL A 141 -2.28 1.96 -12.08
C VAL A 141 -1.87 2.93 -13.20
N VAL A 142 -2.57 2.87 -14.32
CA VAL A 142 -2.55 3.93 -15.32
C VAL A 142 -3.52 5.02 -14.87
N ALA A 143 -2.99 6.19 -14.52
CA ALA A 143 -3.77 7.36 -14.12
C ALA A 143 -3.63 8.49 -15.14
N PHE A 144 -4.61 9.38 -15.23
CA PHE A 144 -4.62 10.46 -16.22
C PHE A 144 -5.41 11.68 -15.76
N ASN A 145 -5.13 12.82 -16.41
CA ASN A 145 -5.83 14.06 -16.18
C ASN A 145 -7.14 14.10 -16.99
N THR A 146 -8.28 14.27 -16.32
CA THR A 146 -9.61 14.26 -16.94
C THR A 146 -9.93 15.52 -17.74
N ASN A 147 -9.21 16.62 -17.55
CA ASN A 147 -9.30 17.79 -18.43
C ASN A 147 -8.72 17.48 -19.81
N LYS A 148 -7.72 16.61 -19.90
CA LYS A 148 -7.13 16.14 -21.14
C LYS A 148 -7.91 14.97 -21.74
N TYR A 149 -8.36 14.05 -20.92
CA TYR A 149 -9.10 12.84 -21.31
C TYR A 149 -10.46 12.79 -20.60
N PRO A 150 -11.43 13.61 -21.07
CA PRO A 150 -12.75 13.68 -20.44
C PRO A 150 -13.54 12.37 -20.63
N ALA A 151 -14.51 12.14 -19.75
CA ALA A 151 -15.37 10.95 -19.79
C ALA A 151 -16.20 10.82 -21.08
N SER A 152 -16.42 11.92 -21.80
CA SER A 152 -17.10 11.94 -23.10
C SER A 152 -16.23 11.49 -24.27
N GLY A 153 -14.92 11.31 -24.05
CA GLY A 153 -13.94 10.93 -25.06
C GLY A 153 -13.24 9.60 -24.79
N LYS A 154 -12.18 9.34 -25.57
CA LYS A 154 -11.32 8.17 -25.37
C LYS A 154 -10.42 8.40 -24.16
N GLN A 155 -10.43 7.48 -23.21
CA GLN A 155 -9.60 7.50 -22.01
C GLN A 155 -8.60 6.34 -22.04
N PRO A 156 -7.33 6.53 -21.55
CA PRO A 156 -6.36 5.43 -21.46
C PRO A 156 -6.81 4.41 -20.41
N LYS A 157 -6.74 3.11 -20.76
CA LYS A 157 -7.28 2.03 -19.93
C LYS A 157 -6.24 1.07 -19.38
N ASN A 158 -5.10 0.91 -20.05
CA ASN A 158 -4.12 -0.11 -19.74
C ASN A 158 -2.72 0.33 -20.21
N TRP A 159 -1.73 -0.54 -20.07
CA TRP A 159 -0.36 -0.23 -20.47
C TRP A 159 -0.19 -0.07 -21.98
N VAL A 160 -0.98 -0.76 -22.81
CA VAL A 160 -0.94 -0.54 -24.27
C VAL A 160 -1.32 0.90 -24.58
N ASP A 161 -2.40 1.40 -23.97
CA ASP A 161 -2.83 2.80 -24.14
C ASP A 161 -1.82 3.79 -23.55
N PHE A 162 -1.20 3.44 -22.41
CA PHE A 162 -0.15 4.25 -21.78
C PHE A 162 1.02 4.51 -22.74
N TYR A 163 1.47 3.48 -23.46
CA TYR A 163 2.59 3.58 -24.40
C TYR A 163 2.19 4.03 -25.81
N ASN A 164 0.89 4.15 -26.10
CA ASN A 164 0.39 4.59 -27.42
C ASN A 164 0.32 6.13 -27.47
N VAL A 165 1.40 6.74 -27.95
CA VAL A 165 1.50 8.22 -28.09
C VAL A 165 0.72 8.78 -29.27
N ASN A 166 0.26 7.95 -30.21
CA ASN A 166 -0.49 8.39 -31.37
C ASN A 166 -1.96 8.65 -31.03
N ASP A 167 -2.56 7.75 -30.26
CA ASP A 167 -3.96 7.86 -29.86
C ASP A 167 -4.13 8.69 -28.55
N PHE A 168 -3.15 8.64 -27.67
CA PHE A 168 -3.13 9.36 -26.40
C PHE A 168 -1.95 10.32 -26.37
N LEU A 169 -2.18 11.54 -26.84
CA LEU A 169 -1.15 12.58 -26.93
C LEU A 169 -0.75 13.09 -25.55
N GLY A 170 0.50 13.56 -25.42
CA GLY A 170 1.00 14.21 -24.20
C GLY A 170 2.16 13.47 -23.54
N LYS A 171 2.67 14.04 -22.45
CA LYS A 171 3.81 13.47 -21.71
C LYS A 171 3.34 12.46 -20.66
N ARG A 172 4.24 11.51 -20.34
CA ARG A 172 4.03 10.50 -19.30
C ARG A 172 4.97 10.72 -18.12
N THR A 173 4.54 10.20 -16.96
CA THR A 173 5.47 10.00 -15.86
C THR A 173 5.55 8.53 -15.50
N LEU A 174 6.77 8.07 -15.24
CA LEU A 174 7.13 6.70 -14.87
C LEU A 174 7.96 6.70 -13.59
N PRO A 175 8.01 5.58 -12.83
CA PRO A 175 8.88 5.46 -11.69
C PRO A 175 10.35 5.48 -12.09
N LYS A 176 11.19 6.09 -11.24
CA LYS A 176 12.64 6.02 -11.37
C LYS A 176 13.18 4.67 -10.91
N CYS A 177 14.47 4.41 -11.17
CA CYS A 177 15.05 3.08 -10.96
C CYS A 177 14.94 2.57 -9.53
N GLU A 178 14.98 3.45 -8.53
CA GLU A 178 14.79 3.08 -7.12
C GLU A 178 13.39 2.49 -6.84
N LYS A 179 12.44 2.74 -7.74
CA LYS A 179 11.06 2.24 -7.71
C LYS A 179 10.75 1.26 -8.84
N ILE A 180 11.78 0.63 -9.43
CA ILE A 180 11.63 -0.24 -10.61
C ILE A 180 10.66 -1.40 -10.35
N LEU A 181 10.71 -1.97 -9.15
CA LEU A 181 9.81 -3.05 -8.73
C LEU A 181 8.46 -2.47 -8.29
N ASP A 182 8.45 -1.66 -7.25
CA ASP A 182 7.21 -1.13 -6.66
C ASP A 182 6.40 -0.25 -7.63
N GLY A 183 7.05 0.36 -8.61
CA GLY A 183 6.41 1.14 -9.66
C GLY A 183 5.96 0.35 -10.87
N GLY A 184 6.32 -0.95 -10.95
CA GLY A 184 5.92 -1.83 -12.06
C GLY A 184 6.48 -1.42 -13.41
N LEU A 185 7.70 -0.86 -13.43
CA LEU A 185 8.29 -0.29 -14.64
C LEU A 185 8.49 -1.34 -15.74
N ILE A 186 8.97 -2.51 -15.38
CA ILE A 186 9.31 -3.59 -16.31
C ILE A 186 8.06 -4.29 -16.82
N GLU A 187 7.16 -4.68 -15.90
CA GLU A 187 5.89 -5.31 -16.24
C GLU A 187 5.04 -4.40 -17.14
N GLY A 188 4.95 -3.12 -16.78
CA GLY A 188 4.24 -2.12 -17.58
C GLY A 188 4.83 -1.94 -18.98
N ALA A 189 6.17 -1.96 -19.13
CA ALA A 189 6.83 -1.86 -20.43
C ALA A 189 6.52 -3.08 -21.31
N LEU A 190 6.59 -4.28 -20.75
CA LEU A 190 6.29 -5.53 -21.49
C LEU A 190 4.83 -5.58 -21.94
N MET A 191 3.89 -5.24 -21.06
CA MET A 191 2.48 -5.17 -21.43
C MET A 191 2.21 -4.08 -22.48
N GLY A 192 2.87 -2.93 -22.34
CA GLY A 192 2.84 -1.86 -23.35
C GLY A 192 3.45 -2.24 -24.70
N ASP A 193 4.29 -3.28 -24.72
CA ASP A 193 4.84 -3.90 -25.94
C ASP A 193 4.03 -5.13 -26.41
N GLY A 194 2.84 -5.34 -25.84
CA GLY A 194 1.88 -6.36 -26.28
C GLY A 194 2.08 -7.75 -25.64
N VAL A 195 2.90 -7.88 -24.61
CA VAL A 195 2.97 -9.13 -23.81
C VAL A 195 1.69 -9.27 -23.00
N SER A 196 0.98 -10.40 -23.17
CA SER A 196 -0.24 -10.64 -22.42
C SER A 196 0.06 -10.95 -20.94
N PRO A 197 -0.81 -10.57 -20.00
CA PRO A 197 -0.60 -10.75 -18.56
C PRO A 197 -0.24 -12.16 -18.12
N ASP A 198 -0.84 -13.18 -18.76
CA ASP A 198 -0.62 -14.60 -18.47
C ASP A 198 0.75 -15.12 -18.96
N LYS A 199 1.46 -14.34 -19.80
CA LYS A 199 2.79 -14.67 -20.34
C LYS A 199 3.88 -13.73 -19.88
N LEU A 200 3.60 -12.94 -18.84
CA LEU A 200 4.49 -11.87 -18.41
C LEU A 200 5.78 -12.42 -17.78
N TYR A 201 5.65 -13.47 -16.96
CA TYR A 201 6.79 -14.07 -16.29
C TYR A 201 7.23 -15.41 -16.94
N PRO A 202 8.57 -15.65 -17.02
CA PRO A 202 9.68 -14.78 -16.60
C PRO A 202 9.76 -13.48 -17.42
N LEU A 203 10.11 -12.36 -16.77
CA LEU A 203 10.20 -11.07 -17.46
C LEU A 203 11.36 -11.06 -18.45
N ASP A 204 11.09 -10.67 -19.69
CA ASP A 204 12.11 -10.42 -20.71
C ASP A 204 12.69 -9.00 -20.53
N LEU A 205 13.80 -8.93 -19.77
CA LEU A 205 14.46 -7.66 -19.47
C LEU A 205 14.99 -6.97 -20.72
N ASP A 206 15.48 -7.70 -21.74
CA ASP A 206 15.99 -7.11 -22.97
C ASP A 206 14.90 -6.37 -23.72
N ARG A 207 13.76 -7.03 -23.88
CA ARG A 207 12.57 -6.47 -24.51
C ARG A 207 12.00 -5.28 -23.72
N ALA A 208 11.93 -5.40 -22.40
CA ALA A 208 11.42 -4.32 -21.54
C ALA A 208 12.28 -3.06 -21.64
N PHE A 209 13.61 -3.19 -21.52
CA PHE A 209 14.51 -2.06 -21.58
C PHE A 209 14.56 -1.44 -22.98
N LYS A 210 14.53 -2.24 -24.04
CA LYS A 210 14.38 -1.69 -25.40
C LYS A 210 13.11 -0.83 -25.52
N LYS A 211 11.98 -1.31 -25.02
CA LYS A 211 10.72 -0.56 -25.02
C LYS A 211 10.84 0.76 -24.24
N LEU A 212 11.49 0.74 -23.07
CA LEU A 212 11.70 1.93 -22.25
C LEU A 212 12.63 2.95 -22.91
N GLU A 213 13.72 2.50 -23.53
CA GLU A 213 14.65 3.34 -24.28
C GLU A 213 13.96 4.04 -25.45
N ASP A 214 13.22 3.28 -26.27
CA ASP A 214 12.44 3.82 -27.41
C ASP A 214 11.39 4.82 -26.94
N PHE A 215 10.84 4.64 -25.73
CA PHE A 215 9.79 5.48 -25.16
C PHE A 215 10.29 6.71 -24.38
N LYS A 216 11.54 6.70 -23.93
CA LYS A 216 12.18 7.74 -23.09
C LYS A 216 11.88 9.19 -23.55
N PRO A 217 11.87 9.54 -24.86
CA PRO A 217 11.54 10.89 -25.30
C PRO A 217 10.12 11.37 -24.93
N ASN A 218 9.21 10.46 -24.62
CA ASN A 218 7.83 10.74 -24.24
C ASN A 218 7.63 10.90 -22.73
N VAL A 219 8.66 10.62 -21.93
CA VAL A 219 8.63 10.75 -20.48
C VAL A 219 8.94 12.20 -20.12
N GLY A 220 7.99 12.88 -19.49
CA GLY A 220 8.18 14.24 -18.97
C GLY A 220 8.85 14.26 -17.61
N ARG A 221 8.62 13.21 -16.83
CA ARG A 221 9.18 13.07 -15.47
C ARG A 221 9.40 11.62 -15.07
N TRP A 222 10.54 11.36 -14.41
CA TRP A 222 10.80 10.13 -13.69
C TRP A 222 10.62 10.39 -12.20
N TRP A 223 9.54 9.84 -11.60
CA TRP A 223 9.21 10.12 -10.20
C TRP A 223 9.95 9.21 -9.21
N VAL A 224 10.21 9.74 -8.02
CA VAL A 224 10.87 9.03 -6.91
C VAL A 224 9.89 8.83 -5.75
N ALA A 225 9.20 9.89 -5.33
CA ALA A 225 8.20 9.81 -4.29
C ALA A 225 6.81 9.54 -4.88
N GLY A 226 6.00 8.71 -4.20
CA GLY A 226 4.67 8.37 -4.69
C GLY A 226 3.71 9.56 -4.87
N ALA A 227 4.01 10.71 -4.23
CA ALA A 227 3.25 11.95 -4.41
C ALA A 227 3.62 12.71 -5.70
N ASP A 228 4.75 12.42 -6.31
CA ASP A 228 5.22 13.16 -7.52
C ASP A 228 4.30 12.93 -8.71
N ALA A 229 3.82 11.70 -8.91
CA ALA A 229 2.97 11.35 -10.05
C ALA A 229 1.64 12.12 -10.06
N PRO A 230 0.81 12.13 -9.00
CA PRO A 230 -0.39 12.97 -8.98
C PRO A 230 -0.08 14.46 -9.09
N GLN A 231 0.99 14.97 -8.48
CA GLN A 231 1.36 16.38 -8.60
C GLN A 231 1.71 16.77 -10.04
N SER A 232 2.44 15.91 -10.76
CA SER A 232 2.77 16.15 -12.18
C SER A 232 1.52 16.13 -13.08
N LEU A 233 0.52 15.30 -12.76
CA LEU A 233 -0.77 15.30 -13.44
C LEU A 233 -1.57 16.58 -13.15
N ILE A 234 -1.62 17.02 -11.88
CA ILE A 234 -2.34 18.23 -11.45
C ILE A 234 -1.74 19.49 -12.08
N SER A 235 -0.42 19.59 -12.09
CA SER A 235 0.29 20.74 -12.68
C SER A 235 0.23 20.79 -14.19
N GLY A 236 -0.17 19.68 -14.87
CA GLY A 236 -0.15 19.56 -16.32
C GLY A 236 1.25 19.34 -16.90
N GLU A 237 2.26 19.03 -16.08
CA GLU A 237 3.60 18.62 -16.54
C GLU A 237 3.51 17.33 -17.36
N VAL A 238 2.62 16.44 -16.97
CA VAL A 238 2.30 15.20 -17.69
C VAL A 238 0.78 14.99 -17.78
N ASP A 239 0.35 14.17 -18.73
CA ASP A 239 -1.07 13.89 -18.98
C ASP A 239 -1.49 12.49 -18.52
N ILE A 240 -0.55 11.53 -18.49
CA ILE A 240 -0.76 10.14 -18.08
C ILE A 240 0.39 9.71 -17.15
N ALA A 241 0.06 8.92 -16.13
CA ALA A 241 1.01 8.49 -15.11
C ALA A 241 0.90 6.99 -14.82
N ALA A 242 2.04 6.34 -14.63
CA ALA A 242 2.12 5.15 -13.80
C ALA A 242 2.18 5.64 -12.34
N ALA A 243 1.19 5.27 -11.51
CA ALA A 243 1.04 5.87 -10.19
C ALA A 243 0.44 4.88 -9.18
N TYR A 244 0.69 5.09 -7.89
CA TYR A 244 0.03 4.33 -6.83
C TYR A 244 -1.44 4.76 -6.69
N ASN A 245 -2.35 3.78 -6.70
CA ASN A 245 -3.79 4.00 -6.61
C ASN A 245 -4.21 4.90 -5.44
N GLY A 246 -3.69 4.66 -4.24
CA GLY A 246 -4.04 5.43 -3.05
C GLY A 246 -3.68 6.92 -3.16
N ARG A 247 -2.58 7.25 -3.85
CA ARG A 247 -2.18 8.65 -4.09
C ARG A 247 -3.10 9.35 -5.08
N ILE A 248 -3.56 8.64 -6.12
CA ILE A 248 -4.54 9.18 -7.07
C ILE A 248 -5.90 9.38 -6.40
N PHE A 249 -6.38 8.41 -5.62
CA PHE A 249 -7.65 8.56 -4.88
C PHE A 249 -7.62 9.72 -3.90
N LYS A 250 -6.53 9.89 -3.16
CA LYS A 250 -6.37 11.03 -2.23
C LYS A 250 -6.48 12.36 -2.98
N ALA A 251 -5.77 12.51 -4.09
CA ALA A 251 -5.85 13.72 -4.90
C ALA A 251 -7.27 13.95 -5.48
N LYS A 252 -7.96 12.89 -5.91
CA LYS A 252 -9.36 12.97 -6.37
C LYS A 252 -10.30 13.45 -5.25
N GLN A 253 -10.15 12.93 -4.05
CA GLN A 253 -10.95 13.35 -2.88
C GLN A 253 -10.72 14.84 -2.55
N GLU A 254 -9.54 15.37 -2.85
CA GLU A 254 -9.19 16.78 -2.71
C GLU A 254 -9.63 17.64 -3.91
N GLY A 255 -10.34 17.05 -4.87
CA GLY A 255 -10.94 17.77 -6.01
C GLY A 255 -10.05 17.84 -7.25
N ALA A 256 -8.93 17.12 -7.30
CA ALA A 256 -8.08 17.09 -8.48
C ALA A 256 -8.80 16.41 -9.68
N PRO A 257 -8.65 16.94 -10.90
CA PRO A 257 -9.28 16.37 -12.11
C PRO A 257 -8.50 15.15 -12.62
N LEU A 258 -8.47 14.10 -11.78
CA LEU A 258 -7.75 12.87 -12.08
C LEU A 258 -8.69 11.68 -12.16
N GLU A 259 -8.31 10.68 -12.95
CA GLU A 259 -8.95 9.38 -13.02
C GLU A 259 -7.88 8.29 -13.16
N LEU A 260 -8.25 7.03 -12.90
CA LEU A 260 -7.38 5.88 -13.07
C LEU A 260 -8.12 4.70 -13.69
N SER A 261 -7.37 3.80 -14.28
CA SER A 261 -7.87 2.50 -14.74
C SER A 261 -7.28 1.36 -13.93
N TRP A 262 -8.11 0.37 -13.64
CA TRP A 262 -7.71 -0.86 -12.98
C TRP A 262 -7.26 -1.97 -13.96
N ASP A 263 -7.54 -1.79 -15.24
CA ASP A 263 -7.24 -2.83 -16.23
C ASP A 263 -5.72 -3.00 -16.39
N GLN A 264 -5.24 -4.23 -16.12
CA GLN A 264 -3.83 -4.61 -16.09
C GLN A 264 -3.00 -3.88 -15.01
N SER A 265 -3.64 -3.31 -13.98
CA SER A 265 -2.88 -2.72 -12.87
C SER A 265 -2.07 -3.80 -12.12
N LEU A 266 -0.94 -3.38 -11.56
CA LEU A 266 -0.03 -4.27 -10.88
C LEU A 266 -0.34 -4.28 -9.40
N LEU A 267 -0.87 -5.39 -8.90
CA LEU A 267 -1.20 -5.61 -7.51
C LEU A 267 0.06 -5.95 -6.73
N GLN A 268 0.29 -5.20 -5.67
CA GLN A 268 1.49 -5.26 -4.83
C GLN A 268 1.11 -5.52 -3.38
N LEU A 269 1.99 -6.17 -2.67
CA LEU A 269 1.85 -6.54 -1.27
C LEU A 269 3.05 -6.01 -0.48
N ASP A 270 2.77 -5.30 0.61
CA ASP A 270 3.78 -4.97 1.60
C ASP A 270 3.72 -5.96 2.77
N TYR A 271 4.84 -6.13 3.48
CA TYR A 271 4.95 -7.03 4.62
C TYR A 271 5.38 -6.30 5.88
N TRP A 272 4.84 -6.74 7.01
CA TRP A 272 5.38 -6.52 8.34
C TRP A 272 6.38 -7.62 8.67
N LEU A 273 7.56 -7.25 9.13
CA LEU A 273 8.64 -8.16 9.54
C LEU A 273 8.91 -8.00 11.04
N VAL A 274 9.26 -9.12 11.70
CA VAL A 274 9.80 -9.12 13.07
C VAL A 274 11.31 -9.18 12.98
N MET A 275 11.98 -8.28 13.69
CA MET A 275 13.44 -8.13 13.63
C MET A 275 14.16 -9.23 14.40
N LYS A 276 15.25 -9.73 13.81
CA LYS A 276 16.13 -10.73 14.45
C LYS A 276 16.70 -10.18 15.74
N GLY A 277 16.55 -10.97 16.83
CA GLY A 277 17.03 -10.58 18.17
C GLY A 277 16.12 -9.58 18.89
N SER A 278 14.91 -9.31 18.41
CA SER A 278 13.93 -8.48 19.11
C SER A 278 13.70 -8.97 20.55
N PRO A 279 13.82 -8.11 21.56
CA PRO A 279 13.51 -8.46 22.94
C PRO A 279 12.00 -8.62 23.17
N ASN A 280 11.16 -8.04 22.31
CA ASN A 280 9.70 -8.00 22.44
C ASN A 280 9.00 -8.87 21.38
N LYS A 281 9.64 -9.94 20.90
CA LYS A 281 9.11 -10.74 19.77
C LYS A 281 7.73 -11.36 20.03
N GLU A 282 7.39 -11.69 21.27
CA GLU A 282 6.04 -12.17 21.63
C GLU A 282 5.01 -11.04 21.46
N ASN A 283 5.31 -9.83 21.96
CA ASN A 283 4.45 -8.66 21.76
C ASN A 283 4.34 -8.29 20.27
N ALA A 284 5.41 -8.46 19.50
CA ALA A 284 5.40 -8.28 18.05
C ALA A 284 4.47 -9.29 17.36
N ALA A 285 4.50 -10.57 17.73
CA ALA A 285 3.60 -11.58 17.19
C ALA A 285 2.13 -11.30 17.55
N LYS A 286 1.85 -10.89 18.81
CA LYS A 286 0.52 -10.46 19.25
C LYS A 286 0.00 -9.25 18.47
N PHE A 287 0.88 -8.27 18.23
CA PHE A 287 0.54 -7.11 17.40
C PHE A 287 0.16 -7.52 15.99
N LEU A 288 0.98 -8.33 15.32
CA LEU A 288 0.72 -8.80 13.97
C LEU A 288 -0.58 -9.61 13.88
N ALA A 289 -0.84 -10.46 14.88
CA ALA A 289 -2.09 -11.22 14.97
C ALA A 289 -3.32 -10.30 15.13
N TYR A 290 -3.21 -9.25 15.93
CA TYR A 290 -4.28 -8.28 16.16
C TYR A 290 -4.60 -7.50 14.90
N ILE A 291 -3.59 -6.88 14.26
CA ILE A 291 -3.79 -6.02 13.09
C ILE A 291 -4.22 -6.80 11.84
N SER A 292 -4.01 -8.11 11.80
CA SER A 292 -4.43 -8.98 10.69
C SER A 292 -5.91 -9.38 10.75
N GLN A 293 -6.60 -9.06 11.84
CA GLN A 293 -8.05 -9.32 11.96
C GLN A 293 -8.85 -8.46 10.96
N ALA A 294 -10.05 -8.91 10.62
CA ALA A 294 -10.90 -8.24 9.64
C ALA A 294 -11.23 -6.78 10.02
N LYS A 295 -11.53 -6.50 11.30
CA LYS A 295 -11.93 -5.15 11.75
C LYS A 295 -10.78 -4.13 11.68
N PRO A 296 -9.59 -4.37 12.27
CA PRO A 296 -8.46 -3.46 12.11
C PRO A 296 -8.09 -3.22 10.65
N GLN A 297 -8.14 -4.26 9.81
CA GLN A 297 -7.87 -4.14 8.37
C GLN A 297 -8.92 -3.29 7.64
N ALA A 298 -10.18 -3.39 8.01
CA ALA A 298 -11.24 -2.53 7.47
C ALA A 298 -11.05 -1.07 7.90
N ASP A 299 -10.76 -0.82 9.19
CA ASP A 299 -10.52 0.51 9.71
C ASP A 299 -9.32 1.20 9.03
N PHE A 300 -8.28 0.42 8.73
CA PHE A 300 -7.12 0.93 8.01
C PHE A 300 -7.45 1.26 6.55
N ALA A 301 -8.20 0.41 5.87
CA ALA A 301 -8.65 0.67 4.49
C ALA A 301 -9.52 1.93 4.41
N GLU A 302 -10.40 2.17 5.40
CA GLU A 302 -11.18 3.41 5.50
C GLU A 302 -10.30 4.66 5.68
N ALA A 303 -9.20 4.52 6.42
CA ALA A 303 -8.32 5.66 6.71
C ALA A 303 -7.44 6.07 5.53
N ILE A 304 -7.02 5.13 4.65
CA ILE A 304 -5.99 5.42 3.64
C ILE A 304 -6.24 4.80 2.26
N SER A 305 -7.36 4.12 2.02
CA SER A 305 -7.75 3.53 0.73
C SER A 305 -6.74 2.54 0.12
N TYR A 306 -6.06 1.77 0.96
CA TYR A 306 -5.28 0.59 0.56
C TYR A 306 -6.08 -0.69 0.80
N GLY A 307 -5.77 -1.73 0.04
CA GLY A 307 -6.49 -3.01 0.16
C GLY A 307 -6.12 -3.76 1.44
N PRO A 308 -7.11 -4.26 2.19
CA PRO A 308 -6.88 -5.11 3.35
C PRO A 308 -6.30 -6.46 2.94
N ILE A 309 -5.47 -7.04 3.82
CA ILE A 309 -4.87 -8.36 3.65
C ILE A 309 -5.78 -9.50 4.11
N ASN A 310 -6.91 -9.17 4.72
CA ASN A 310 -7.92 -10.12 5.18
C ASN A 310 -9.21 -9.91 4.38
N ASN A 311 -9.62 -10.94 3.63
CA ASN A 311 -10.79 -10.88 2.75
C ASN A 311 -12.10 -10.60 3.50
N ASP A 312 -12.17 -10.96 4.79
CA ASP A 312 -13.37 -10.68 5.60
C ASP A 312 -13.51 -9.18 5.92
N ALA A 313 -12.42 -8.40 5.82
CA ALA A 313 -12.47 -6.96 5.98
C ALA A 313 -13.35 -6.28 4.90
N TYR A 314 -13.35 -6.79 3.66
CA TYR A 314 -14.20 -6.24 2.59
C TYR A 314 -15.70 -6.35 2.92
N LYS A 315 -16.10 -7.30 3.78
CA LYS A 315 -17.50 -7.46 4.22
C LYS A 315 -17.94 -6.38 5.23
N LEU A 316 -16.96 -5.71 5.86
CA LEU A 316 -17.19 -4.65 6.86
C LEU A 316 -17.17 -3.25 6.25
N LEU A 317 -16.74 -3.11 4.99
CA LEU A 317 -16.56 -1.83 4.29
C LEU A 317 -17.80 -1.44 3.49
N PRO A 318 -18.08 -0.12 3.34
CA PRO A 318 -19.08 0.37 2.41
C PRO A 318 -18.84 -0.14 0.98
N ARG A 319 -19.91 -0.46 0.26
CA ARG A 319 -19.81 -1.06 -1.09
C ARG A 319 -19.05 -0.17 -2.08
N GLU A 320 -19.25 1.14 -2.02
CA GLU A 320 -18.54 2.12 -2.85
C GLU A 320 -17.04 2.11 -2.57
N MET A 321 -16.64 1.88 -1.33
CA MET A 321 -15.24 1.78 -0.95
C MET A 321 -14.61 0.48 -1.46
N VAL A 322 -15.31 -0.66 -1.33
CA VAL A 322 -14.84 -1.95 -1.88
C VAL A 322 -14.52 -1.82 -3.39
N GLY A 323 -15.33 -1.04 -4.12
CA GLY A 323 -15.14 -0.80 -5.56
C GLY A 323 -13.87 -0.04 -5.96
N ILE A 324 -13.16 0.55 -4.99
CA ILE A 324 -11.93 1.33 -5.24
C ILE A 324 -10.69 0.77 -4.53
N LEU A 325 -10.80 -0.34 -3.81
CA LEU A 325 -9.68 -0.93 -3.08
C LEU A 325 -9.00 -2.04 -3.90
N PRO A 326 -7.67 -2.03 -4.02
CA PRO A 326 -6.93 -3.11 -4.66
C PRO A 326 -7.16 -4.43 -3.92
N GLY A 327 -7.14 -5.54 -4.65
CA GLY A 327 -7.40 -6.86 -4.07
C GLY A 327 -8.87 -7.17 -3.79
N SER A 328 -9.80 -6.23 -4.00
CA SER A 328 -11.22 -6.53 -3.86
C SER A 328 -11.67 -7.60 -4.86
N PRO A 329 -12.73 -8.41 -4.56
CA PRO A 329 -13.12 -9.55 -5.37
C PRO A 329 -13.40 -9.26 -6.84
N GLU A 330 -13.80 -8.03 -7.17
CA GLU A 330 -14.05 -7.60 -8.53
C GLU A 330 -12.81 -7.02 -9.21
N LEU A 331 -12.01 -6.25 -8.49
CA LEU A 331 -10.83 -5.59 -9.06
C LEU A 331 -9.65 -6.55 -9.21
N VAL A 332 -9.49 -7.53 -8.34
CA VAL A 332 -8.39 -8.51 -8.43
C VAL A 332 -8.37 -9.25 -9.77
N LYS A 333 -9.52 -9.42 -10.41
CA LYS A 333 -9.65 -10.06 -11.74
C LYS A 333 -9.05 -9.23 -12.88
N LYS A 334 -8.87 -7.92 -12.66
CA LYS A 334 -8.31 -6.97 -13.62
C LYS A 334 -6.83 -6.72 -13.38
N GLN A 335 -6.32 -7.20 -12.27
CA GLN A 335 -4.98 -6.90 -11.77
C GLN A 335 -4.05 -8.09 -11.96
N ILE A 336 -2.77 -7.82 -11.97
CA ILE A 336 -1.69 -8.80 -12.06
C ILE A 336 -0.90 -8.73 -10.77
N PHE A 337 -0.84 -9.84 -10.03
CA PHE A 337 -0.01 -9.92 -8.83
C PHE A 337 1.48 -9.98 -9.24
N GLN A 338 2.31 -9.10 -8.68
CA GLN A 338 3.75 -9.12 -8.95
C GLN A 338 4.38 -10.42 -8.42
N ASN A 339 5.22 -11.03 -9.22
CA ASN A 339 5.91 -12.28 -8.85
C ASN A 339 7.23 -11.98 -8.13
N TYR A 340 7.14 -11.74 -6.83
CA TYR A 340 8.33 -11.45 -5.99
C TYR A 340 9.33 -12.62 -5.94
N SER A 341 8.87 -13.87 -6.14
CA SER A 341 9.79 -15.01 -6.24
C SER A 341 10.71 -14.84 -7.42
N TRP A 342 10.17 -14.52 -8.60
CA TRP A 342 10.99 -14.25 -9.78
C TRP A 342 11.97 -13.08 -9.56
N TRP A 343 11.50 -11.98 -8.98
CA TRP A 343 12.35 -10.83 -8.70
C TRP A 343 13.53 -11.15 -7.77
N SER A 344 13.34 -12.12 -6.86
CA SER A 344 14.33 -12.56 -5.88
C SER A 344 15.21 -13.72 -6.37
N GLU A 345 14.91 -14.33 -7.52
CA GLU A 345 15.73 -15.40 -8.10
C GLU A 345 17.15 -14.90 -8.38
N LYS A 346 18.14 -15.74 -8.01
CA LYS A 346 19.57 -15.42 -8.16
C LYS A 346 20.13 -16.10 -9.40
N ALA A 347 20.85 -15.34 -10.21
CA ALA A 347 21.69 -15.87 -11.27
C ALA A 347 22.94 -16.56 -10.68
N ALA A 348 23.75 -17.20 -11.53
CA ALA A 348 24.96 -17.92 -11.13
C ALA A 348 26.03 -17.00 -10.46
N ASP A 349 26.01 -15.71 -10.75
CA ASP A 349 26.86 -14.68 -10.15
C ASP A 349 26.37 -14.17 -8.79
N GLY A 350 25.23 -14.69 -8.30
CA GLY A 350 24.62 -14.34 -7.02
C GLY A 350 23.73 -13.10 -7.05
N ARG A 351 23.64 -12.38 -8.18
CA ARG A 351 22.75 -11.21 -8.34
C ARG A 351 21.31 -11.69 -8.56
N THR A 352 20.37 -10.97 -7.98
CA THR A 352 18.96 -11.20 -8.21
C THR A 352 18.49 -10.61 -9.54
N ASN A 353 17.33 -11.02 -10.04
CA ASN A 353 16.70 -10.38 -11.19
C ASN A 353 16.42 -8.89 -10.93
N TRP A 354 16.15 -8.53 -9.67
CA TRP A 354 16.00 -7.12 -9.26
C TRP A 354 17.32 -6.35 -9.39
N ASP A 355 18.46 -6.92 -8.94
CA ASP A 355 19.78 -6.28 -9.07
C ASP A 355 20.12 -6.03 -10.54
N ALA A 356 19.88 -7.02 -11.40
CA ALA A 356 20.14 -6.91 -12.84
C ALA A 356 19.25 -5.84 -13.50
N ALA A 357 17.97 -5.77 -13.14
CA ALA A 357 17.06 -4.78 -13.67
C ALA A 357 17.41 -3.36 -13.16
N LEU A 358 17.80 -3.22 -11.89
CA LEU A 358 18.21 -1.94 -11.30
C LEU A 358 19.46 -1.37 -12.00
N GLU A 359 20.49 -2.19 -12.19
CA GLU A 359 21.73 -1.79 -12.88
C GLU A 359 21.44 -1.31 -14.31
N ARG A 360 20.62 -2.05 -15.06
CA ARG A 360 20.21 -1.67 -16.42
C ARG A 360 19.42 -0.37 -16.45
N CYS A 361 18.50 -0.20 -15.51
CA CYS A 361 17.70 1.02 -15.40
C CYS A 361 18.60 2.24 -15.13
N VAL A 362 19.53 2.14 -14.20
CA VAL A 362 20.48 3.23 -13.90
C VAL A 362 21.31 3.56 -15.14
N THR A 363 21.79 2.55 -15.87
CA THR A 363 22.54 2.74 -17.12
C THR A 363 21.68 3.47 -18.18
N MET A 364 20.44 3.03 -18.39
CA MET A 364 19.50 3.65 -19.33
C MET A 364 19.22 5.12 -19.00
N LEU A 365 19.06 5.48 -17.73
CA LEU A 365 18.75 6.86 -17.33
C LEU A 365 19.98 7.77 -17.31
N SER A 366 21.21 7.22 -17.30
CA SER A 366 22.45 7.99 -17.34
C SER A 366 22.87 8.41 -18.75
N GLN A 367 22.31 7.80 -19.77
CA GLN A 367 22.49 8.12 -21.19
C GLN A 367 21.48 9.18 -21.66
#